data_ea5c469b8118b9b9224043b0f173d2b4
#
_entry.id   ea5c469b8118b9b9224043b0f173d2b4
#
_cell.length_a   1.000
_cell.length_b   1.000
_cell.length_c   1.000
_cell.angle_alpha   90.00
_cell.angle_beta   90.00
_cell.angle_gamma   90.00
#
_symmetry.space_group_name_H-M   'P 1'
#
loop_
_entity.id
_entity.type
_entity.pdbx_description
1 polymer ?
#
loop_
_entity_poly.entity_id
_entity_poly.type
_entity_poly.pdbx_seq_one_letter_code
_entity_poly.pdbx_strand_id
1 'polypeptide(L)'
;MTLSTERLLLRPWQEDDAERLYFYAKDPAVGPIAGWNPHQSVEESREIIRTVFAAPETYAVCLRDSGEPIGCIGLQTGDAANLPLAFREAELGYWLGKPHWGQGLITEAACALIQRAFTELKFDTLWCCANDENIGSKRVMEKCGFTHVRTEERPAFTYDQDGWTFTGETRMEYVAQLTYRQWRASER
;
A
#
# COMPACT_ATOMS: atom_id res chain seq x y z
N MET A 1 -4.71 7.93 -14.20
CA MET A 1 -3.31 8.28 -14.50
C MET A 1 -2.46 7.03 -14.42
N THR A 2 -1.31 6.97 -15.12
CA THR A 2 -0.42 5.79 -15.12
C THR A 2 1.01 6.26 -14.88
N LEU A 3 1.75 5.55 -14.01
CA LEU A 3 3.17 5.78 -13.75
C LEU A 3 3.95 4.59 -14.28
N SER A 4 5.06 4.85 -14.96
CA SER A 4 5.95 3.80 -15.50
C SER A 4 7.31 3.88 -14.81
N THR A 5 7.83 2.71 -14.45
CA THR A 5 9.18 2.53 -13.92
C THR A 5 9.98 1.61 -14.84
N GLU A 6 11.15 1.17 -14.43
CA GLU A 6 11.96 0.23 -15.20
C GLU A 6 11.24 -1.10 -15.43
N ARG A 7 10.65 -1.69 -14.37
CA ARG A 7 10.04 -3.03 -14.39
C ARG A 7 8.53 -3.04 -14.23
N LEU A 8 7.91 -1.88 -13.86
CA LEU A 8 6.52 -1.81 -13.44
C LEU A 8 5.73 -0.77 -14.21
N LEU A 9 4.43 -1.02 -14.25
CA LEU A 9 3.39 -0.09 -14.67
C LEU A 9 2.39 0.04 -13.51
N LEU A 10 2.26 1.25 -12.95
CA LEU A 10 1.24 1.56 -11.95
C LEU A 10 0.06 2.19 -12.68
N ARG A 11 -1.05 1.48 -12.76
CA ARG A 11 -2.27 1.90 -13.45
C ARG A 11 -3.50 1.75 -12.56
N PRO A 12 -4.60 2.45 -12.86
CA PRO A 12 -5.86 2.16 -12.20
C PRO A 12 -6.23 0.66 -12.32
N TRP A 13 -6.85 0.13 -11.29
CA TRP A 13 -7.41 -1.21 -11.31
C TRP A 13 -8.52 -1.29 -12.35
N GLN A 14 -8.70 -2.46 -12.94
CA GLN A 14 -9.74 -2.80 -13.89
C GLN A 14 -10.53 -4.00 -13.38
N GLU A 15 -11.82 -4.08 -13.68
CA GLU A 15 -12.65 -5.21 -13.22
C GLU A 15 -12.13 -6.56 -13.72
N ASP A 16 -11.52 -6.58 -14.91
CA ASP A 16 -10.91 -7.77 -15.50
C ASP A 16 -9.66 -8.25 -14.72
N ASP A 17 -9.12 -7.43 -13.81
CA ASP A 17 -8.02 -7.83 -12.93
C ASP A 17 -8.49 -8.73 -11.76
N ALA A 18 -9.80 -8.91 -11.56
CA ALA A 18 -10.36 -9.57 -10.39
C ALA A 18 -9.85 -11.00 -10.18
N GLU A 19 -9.64 -11.77 -11.24
CA GLU A 19 -9.08 -13.12 -11.15
C GLU A 19 -7.65 -13.12 -10.64
N ARG A 20 -6.84 -12.15 -11.10
CA ARG A 20 -5.46 -12.01 -10.66
C ARG A 20 -5.35 -11.43 -9.26
N LEU A 21 -6.22 -10.48 -8.92
CA LEU A 21 -6.33 -9.99 -7.55
C LEU A 21 -6.66 -11.15 -6.61
N TYR A 22 -7.70 -11.94 -6.91
CA TYR A 22 -8.07 -13.10 -6.11
C TYR A 22 -6.93 -14.11 -5.97
N PHE A 23 -6.22 -14.39 -7.06
CA PHE A 23 -5.10 -15.34 -7.05
C PHE A 23 -4.07 -15.01 -5.98
N TYR A 24 -3.71 -13.72 -5.81
CA TYR A 24 -2.74 -13.28 -4.81
C TYR A 24 -3.39 -12.99 -3.45
N ALA A 25 -4.58 -12.40 -3.44
CA ALA A 25 -5.22 -11.93 -2.22
C ALA A 25 -5.82 -13.08 -1.38
N LYS A 26 -6.06 -14.26 -1.94
CA LYS A 26 -6.49 -15.44 -1.17
C LYS A 26 -5.36 -16.09 -0.36
N ASP A 27 -4.08 -15.75 -0.61
CA ASP A 27 -2.95 -16.30 0.13
C ASP A 27 -2.97 -15.76 1.58
N PRO A 28 -3.08 -16.62 2.60
CA PRO A 28 -3.13 -16.19 4.00
C PRO A 28 -1.84 -15.53 4.48
N ALA A 29 -0.74 -15.62 3.72
CA ALA A 29 0.49 -14.90 4.04
C ALA A 29 0.44 -13.42 3.62
N VAL A 30 -0.49 -13.01 2.74
CA VAL A 30 -0.53 -11.66 2.16
C VAL A 30 -1.47 -10.74 2.93
N GLY A 31 -2.75 -11.09 3.05
CA GLY A 31 -3.78 -10.24 3.65
C GLY A 31 -3.58 -9.94 5.13
N PRO A 32 -3.50 -10.96 5.99
CA PRO A 32 -3.47 -10.78 7.45
C PRO A 32 -2.33 -9.90 7.95
N ILE A 33 -1.14 -10.00 7.35
CA ILE A 33 -0.01 -9.16 7.74
C ILE A 33 -0.17 -7.71 7.26
N ALA A 34 -1.03 -7.49 6.27
CA ALA A 34 -1.38 -6.17 5.74
C ALA A 34 -2.68 -5.60 6.36
N GLY A 35 -3.36 -6.37 7.20
CA GLY A 35 -4.52 -5.92 7.98
C GLY A 35 -5.88 -6.21 7.34
N TRP A 36 -5.97 -7.19 6.40
CA TRP A 36 -7.23 -7.59 5.78
C TRP A 36 -7.32 -9.12 5.64
N ASN A 37 -8.54 -9.64 5.55
CA ASN A 37 -8.78 -11.07 5.41
C ASN A 37 -8.49 -11.58 4.00
N PRO A 38 -8.00 -12.82 3.83
CA PRO A 38 -7.86 -13.42 2.52
C PRO A 38 -9.18 -13.40 1.77
N HIS A 39 -9.16 -12.95 0.50
CA HIS A 39 -10.35 -12.92 -0.35
C HIS A 39 -10.91 -14.34 -0.55
N GLN A 40 -12.23 -14.45 -0.50
CA GLN A 40 -12.92 -15.74 -0.58
C GLN A 40 -13.36 -16.11 -2.01
N SER A 41 -13.44 -15.11 -2.90
CA SER A 41 -13.90 -15.32 -4.27
C SER A 41 -13.36 -14.25 -5.23
N VAL A 42 -13.46 -14.54 -6.53
CA VAL A 42 -13.22 -13.57 -7.61
C VAL A 42 -14.23 -12.42 -7.55
N GLU A 43 -15.46 -12.71 -7.15
CA GLU A 43 -16.53 -11.72 -7.06
C GLU A 43 -16.25 -10.69 -5.95
N GLU A 44 -15.81 -11.16 -4.79
CA GLU A 44 -15.33 -10.27 -3.71
C GLU A 44 -14.16 -9.41 -4.20
N SER A 45 -13.20 -9.99 -4.88
CA SER A 45 -12.08 -9.24 -5.47
C SER A 45 -12.56 -8.17 -6.46
N ARG A 46 -13.59 -8.48 -7.27
CA ARG A 46 -14.19 -7.53 -8.21
C ARG A 46 -14.87 -6.37 -7.47
N GLU A 47 -15.57 -6.67 -6.38
CA GLU A 47 -16.22 -5.66 -5.56
C GLU A 47 -15.17 -4.74 -4.86
N ILE A 48 -14.08 -5.31 -4.36
CA ILE A 48 -12.96 -4.53 -3.80
C ILE A 48 -12.34 -3.59 -4.86
N ILE A 49 -12.22 -4.03 -6.12
CA ILE A 49 -11.76 -3.16 -7.21
C ILE A 49 -12.72 -1.99 -7.41
N ARG A 50 -14.04 -2.24 -7.41
CA ARG A 50 -15.06 -1.22 -7.64
C ARG A 50 -15.19 -0.21 -6.50
N THR A 51 -14.93 -0.62 -5.28
CA THR A 51 -15.18 0.17 -4.07
C THR A 51 -13.89 0.73 -3.47
N VAL A 52 -12.99 -0.14 -3.05
CA VAL A 52 -11.77 0.24 -2.32
C VAL A 52 -10.68 0.74 -3.28
N PHE A 53 -10.44 0.00 -4.37
CA PHE A 53 -9.36 0.34 -5.30
C PHE A 53 -9.76 1.37 -6.37
N ALA A 54 -11.02 1.79 -6.40
CA ALA A 54 -11.47 2.93 -7.18
C ALA A 54 -11.07 4.30 -6.58
N ALA A 55 -10.55 4.30 -5.35
CA ALA A 55 -10.10 5.53 -4.69
C ALA A 55 -8.99 6.23 -5.48
N PRO A 56 -8.95 7.57 -5.49
CA PRO A 56 -7.88 8.33 -6.13
C PRO A 56 -6.49 7.88 -5.63
N GLU A 57 -5.50 7.95 -6.51
CA GLU A 57 -4.11 7.60 -6.21
C GLU A 57 -3.94 6.15 -5.71
N THR A 58 -4.84 5.24 -6.08
CA THR A 58 -4.75 3.79 -5.83
C THR A 58 -4.48 3.07 -7.15
N TYR A 59 -3.42 2.28 -7.18
CA TYR A 59 -2.89 1.67 -8.40
C TYR A 59 -2.68 0.16 -8.26
N ALA A 60 -3.02 -0.57 -9.31
CA ALA A 60 -2.49 -1.90 -9.55
C ALA A 60 -1.00 -1.78 -9.88
N VAL A 61 -0.17 -2.53 -9.19
CA VAL A 61 1.25 -2.70 -9.50
C VAL A 61 1.35 -3.83 -10.53
N CYS A 62 1.63 -3.49 -11.78
CA CYS A 62 1.69 -4.46 -12.87
C CYS A 62 3.13 -4.68 -13.34
N LEU A 63 3.48 -5.92 -13.67
CA LEU A 63 4.72 -6.21 -14.39
C LEU A 63 4.66 -5.57 -15.79
N ARG A 64 5.70 -4.81 -16.16
CA ARG A 64 5.70 -4.07 -17.41
C ARG A 64 5.66 -4.97 -18.65
N ASP A 65 6.31 -6.13 -18.57
CA ASP A 65 6.44 -7.03 -19.72
C ASP A 65 5.14 -7.78 -20.01
N SER A 66 4.40 -8.20 -18.97
CA SER A 66 3.18 -8.99 -19.12
C SER A 66 1.89 -8.18 -18.93
N GLY A 67 1.97 -7.01 -18.30
CA GLY A 67 0.79 -6.25 -17.85
C GLY A 67 0.07 -6.87 -16.65
N GLU A 68 0.58 -7.97 -16.09
CA GLU A 68 -0.03 -8.70 -14.99
C GLU A 68 -0.01 -7.87 -13.69
N PRO A 69 -1.17 -7.63 -13.04
CA PRO A 69 -1.22 -7.01 -11.73
C PRO A 69 -0.74 -8.01 -10.67
N ILE A 70 0.27 -7.61 -9.91
CA ILE A 70 0.95 -8.43 -8.91
C ILE A 70 0.81 -7.89 -7.48
N GLY A 71 0.16 -6.72 -7.31
CA GLY A 71 -0.02 -6.06 -6.03
C GLY A 71 -0.75 -4.73 -6.17
N CYS A 72 -0.82 -4.00 -5.07
CA CYS A 72 -1.46 -2.70 -4.98
C CYS A 72 -0.54 -1.72 -4.27
N ILE A 73 -0.64 -0.44 -4.66
CA ILE A 73 -0.01 0.68 -3.96
C ILE A 73 -0.94 1.90 -4.05
N GLY A 74 -1.01 2.69 -2.99
CA GLY A 74 -1.84 3.89 -2.99
C GLY A 74 -1.44 4.92 -1.95
N LEU A 75 -2.02 6.12 -2.10
CA LEU A 75 -1.98 7.20 -1.13
C LEU A 75 -3.37 7.41 -0.56
N GLN A 76 -3.51 7.25 0.76
CA GLN A 76 -4.74 7.46 1.50
C GLN A 76 -4.68 8.82 2.21
N THR A 77 -5.80 9.53 2.20
CA THR A 77 -5.92 10.86 2.83
C THR A 77 -7.21 10.94 3.65
N GLY A 78 -7.25 11.83 4.63
CA GLY A 78 -8.42 12.02 5.48
C GLY A 78 -8.86 10.73 6.18
N ASP A 79 -10.16 10.46 6.18
CA ASP A 79 -10.75 9.31 6.87
C ASP A 79 -10.43 7.94 6.25
N ALA A 80 -9.86 7.94 5.04
CA ALA A 80 -9.40 6.70 4.41
C ALA A 80 -8.05 6.19 4.94
N ALA A 81 -7.30 7.05 5.64
CA ALA A 81 -6.01 6.68 6.22
C ALA A 81 -6.19 6.00 7.60
N ASN A 82 -5.22 5.14 7.95
CA ASN A 82 -5.19 4.51 9.27
C ASN A 82 -4.73 5.49 10.37
N LEU A 83 -4.00 6.53 9.98
CA LEU A 83 -3.48 7.56 10.88
C LEU A 83 -4.32 8.85 10.81
N PRO A 84 -4.44 9.59 11.92
CA PRO A 84 -4.97 10.95 11.86
C PRO A 84 -3.98 11.84 11.11
N LEU A 85 -4.35 12.24 9.90
CA LEU A 85 -3.51 13.03 9.00
C LEU A 85 -3.88 14.50 9.05
N ALA A 86 -2.87 15.37 9.01
CA ALA A 86 -3.05 16.80 8.82
C ALA A 86 -3.27 17.14 7.33
N PHE A 87 -3.60 18.40 7.07
CA PHE A 87 -3.67 18.91 5.70
C PHE A 87 -2.32 18.74 4.98
N ARG A 88 -2.36 18.25 3.74
CA ARG A 88 -1.18 17.94 2.91
C ARG A 88 -0.30 16.80 3.46
N GLU A 89 -0.91 15.89 4.21
CA GLU A 89 -0.31 14.61 4.56
C GLU A 89 -1.08 13.47 3.89
N ALA A 90 -0.37 12.40 3.59
CA ALA A 90 -0.95 11.17 3.05
C ALA A 90 -0.28 9.95 3.67
N GLU A 91 -1.00 8.84 3.74
CA GLU A 91 -0.48 7.55 4.14
C GLU A 91 -0.21 6.70 2.89
N LEU A 92 1.02 6.21 2.75
CA LEU A 92 1.43 5.27 1.72
C LEU A 92 1.09 3.85 2.17
N GLY A 93 0.19 3.19 1.47
CA GLY A 93 -0.17 1.80 1.69
C GLY A 93 0.18 0.93 0.49
N TYR A 94 0.58 -0.32 0.73
CA TYR A 94 0.91 -1.27 -0.34
C TYR A 94 0.84 -2.73 0.13
N TRP A 95 0.65 -3.61 -0.83
CA TRP A 95 0.88 -5.04 -0.70
C TRP A 95 1.36 -5.63 -2.02
N LEU A 96 1.98 -6.81 -1.97
CA LEU A 96 2.50 -7.52 -3.13
C LEU A 96 2.24 -9.02 -2.99
N GLY A 97 1.90 -9.67 -4.09
CA GLY A 97 1.77 -11.13 -4.15
C GLY A 97 3.06 -11.82 -3.72
N LYS A 98 2.94 -12.87 -2.90
CA LYS A 98 4.07 -13.57 -2.27
C LYS A 98 5.18 -14.01 -3.25
N PRO A 99 4.89 -14.52 -4.47
CA PRO A 99 5.94 -14.89 -5.43
C PRO A 99 6.86 -13.74 -5.86
N HIS A 100 6.45 -12.49 -5.62
CA HIS A 100 7.18 -11.29 -6.03
C HIS A 100 7.93 -10.60 -4.88
N TRP A 101 7.89 -11.18 -3.67
CA TRP A 101 8.59 -10.63 -2.51
C TRP A 101 10.11 -10.71 -2.66
N GLY A 102 10.82 -9.82 -1.98
CA GLY A 102 12.28 -9.81 -1.93
C GLY A 102 12.99 -9.33 -3.20
N GLN A 103 12.25 -9.00 -4.27
CA GLN A 103 12.80 -8.59 -5.57
C GLN A 103 12.94 -7.07 -5.74
N GLY A 104 12.58 -6.28 -4.72
CA GLY A 104 12.64 -4.82 -4.77
C GLY A 104 11.52 -4.16 -5.58
N LEU A 105 10.56 -4.91 -6.11
CA LEU A 105 9.49 -4.39 -6.96
C LEU A 105 8.61 -3.37 -6.23
N ILE A 106 8.16 -3.68 -5.00
CA ILE A 106 7.32 -2.73 -4.25
C ILE A 106 8.10 -1.49 -3.80
N THR A 107 9.42 -1.59 -3.58
CA THR A 107 10.28 -0.42 -3.33
C THR A 107 10.35 0.49 -4.55
N GLU A 108 10.49 -0.09 -5.75
CA GLU A 108 10.49 0.64 -7.02
C GLU A 108 9.16 1.37 -7.24
N ALA A 109 8.03 0.69 -7.02
CA ALA A 109 6.70 1.28 -7.10
C ALA A 109 6.52 2.43 -6.09
N ALA A 110 6.97 2.21 -4.84
CA ALA A 110 6.89 3.21 -3.79
C ALA A 110 7.71 4.46 -4.12
N CYS A 111 8.93 4.33 -4.61
CA CYS A 111 9.75 5.47 -5.03
C CYS A 111 9.06 6.31 -6.11
N ALA A 112 8.43 5.68 -7.11
CA ALA A 112 7.70 6.39 -8.16
C ALA A 112 6.48 7.16 -7.61
N LEU A 113 5.70 6.55 -6.70
CA LEU A 113 4.54 7.19 -6.10
C LEU A 113 4.95 8.29 -5.09
N ILE A 114 6.03 8.12 -4.34
CA ILE A 114 6.61 9.13 -3.46
C ILE A 114 7.05 10.36 -4.26
N GLN A 115 7.76 10.15 -5.38
CA GLN A 115 8.13 11.25 -6.28
C GLN A 115 6.90 12.03 -6.71
N ARG A 116 5.85 11.35 -7.20
CA ARG A 116 4.59 11.98 -7.59
C ARG A 116 3.94 12.73 -6.43
N ALA A 117 3.87 12.11 -5.27
CA ALA A 117 3.28 12.71 -4.07
C ALA A 117 3.89 14.07 -3.73
N PHE A 118 5.21 14.16 -3.78
CA PHE A 118 5.92 15.39 -3.44
C PHE A 118 5.99 16.39 -4.60
N THR A 119 6.17 15.92 -5.85
CA THR A 119 6.40 16.84 -6.99
C THR A 119 5.13 17.33 -7.66
N GLU A 120 4.09 16.48 -7.72
CA GLU A 120 2.84 16.80 -8.44
C GLU A 120 1.70 17.10 -7.46
N LEU A 121 1.48 16.21 -6.47
CA LEU A 121 0.38 16.34 -5.52
C LEU A 121 0.68 17.32 -4.38
N LYS A 122 1.97 17.69 -4.20
CA LYS A 122 2.42 18.71 -3.24
C LYS A 122 2.14 18.37 -1.79
N PHE A 123 2.18 17.09 -1.42
CA PHE A 123 2.19 16.70 -0.02
C PHE A 123 3.46 17.20 0.68
N ASP A 124 3.37 17.48 1.98
CA ASP A 124 4.49 17.90 2.81
C ASP A 124 5.10 16.71 3.56
N THR A 125 4.26 15.74 3.91
CA THR A 125 4.66 14.54 4.66
C THR A 125 3.91 13.32 4.16
N LEU A 126 4.64 12.23 4.01
CA LEU A 126 4.09 10.89 3.81
C LEU A 126 4.30 10.07 5.08
N TRP A 127 3.27 9.37 5.46
CA TRP A 127 3.28 8.39 6.54
C TRP A 127 3.19 6.99 5.96
N CYS A 128 3.69 6.01 6.68
CA CYS A 128 3.52 4.61 6.34
C CYS A 128 3.46 3.80 7.63
N CYS A 129 2.52 2.85 7.70
CA CYS A 129 2.31 1.99 8.84
C CYS A 129 2.46 0.52 8.44
N ALA A 130 2.88 -0.30 9.36
CA ALA A 130 2.89 -1.75 9.21
C ALA A 130 2.80 -2.43 10.59
N ASN A 131 2.26 -3.65 10.60
CA ASN A 131 2.44 -4.52 11.76
C ASN A 131 3.93 -4.60 12.11
N ASP A 132 4.29 -4.47 13.39
CA ASP A 132 5.69 -4.44 13.84
C ASP A 132 6.46 -5.72 13.49
N GLU A 133 5.76 -6.83 13.30
CA GLU A 133 6.34 -8.09 12.84
C GLU A 133 6.61 -8.14 11.32
N ASN A 134 6.06 -7.17 10.54
CA ASN A 134 6.25 -7.12 9.09
C ASN A 134 7.62 -6.53 8.71
N ILE A 135 8.65 -7.35 8.84
CA ILE A 135 10.04 -6.97 8.52
C ILE A 135 10.17 -6.58 7.03
N GLY A 136 9.38 -7.20 6.15
CA GLY A 136 9.38 -6.88 4.72
C GLY A 136 8.98 -5.42 4.47
N SER A 137 7.87 -4.98 5.08
CA SER A 137 7.39 -3.60 4.96
C SER A 137 8.36 -2.60 5.59
N LYS A 138 8.91 -2.88 6.78
CA LYS A 138 9.91 -2.03 7.42
C LYS A 138 11.12 -1.78 6.52
N ARG A 139 11.63 -2.82 5.84
CA ARG A 139 12.74 -2.70 4.89
C ARG A 139 12.40 -1.87 3.65
N VAL A 140 11.15 -1.94 3.19
CA VAL A 140 10.67 -1.07 2.09
C VAL A 140 10.68 0.39 2.55
N MET A 141 10.11 0.67 3.72
CA MET A 141 10.09 2.02 4.30
C MET A 141 11.51 2.60 4.43
N GLU A 142 12.44 1.84 5.01
CA GLU A 142 13.84 2.23 5.16
C GLU A 142 14.50 2.57 3.81
N LYS A 143 14.32 1.70 2.80
CA LYS A 143 14.86 1.90 1.45
C LYS A 143 14.26 3.11 0.73
N CYS A 144 13.02 3.47 1.05
CA CYS A 144 12.36 4.66 0.53
C CYS A 144 12.69 5.94 1.33
N GLY A 145 13.51 5.83 2.39
CA GLY A 145 13.94 6.98 3.19
C GLY A 145 12.99 7.36 4.32
N PHE A 146 11.98 6.54 4.63
CA PHE A 146 11.13 6.77 5.80
C PHE A 146 11.95 6.58 7.09
N THR A 147 11.67 7.42 8.06
CA THR A 147 12.27 7.35 9.40
C THR A 147 11.23 6.89 10.41
N HIS A 148 11.60 5.96 11.27
CA HIS A 148 10.75 5.50 12.37
C HIS A 148 10.41 6.66 13.31
N VAL A 149 9.13 6.78 13.66
CA VAL A 149 8.63 7.80 14.58
C VAL A 149 8.24 7.17 15.91
N ARG A 150 7.43 6.10 15.86
CA ARG A 150 6.97 5.38 17.05
C ARG A 150 6.49 3.99 16.68
N THR A 151 6.43 3.13 17.68
CA THR A 151 5.69 1.87 17.65
C THR A 151 4.64 1.95 18.74
N GLU A 152 3.38 1.73 18.39
CA GLU A 152 2.23 1.90 19.29
C GLU A 152 1.28 0.72 19.19
N GLU A 153 0.60 0.42 20.28
CA GLU A 153 -0.46 -0.57 20.32
C GLU A 153 -1.73 0.03 19.70
N ARG A 154 -2.33 -0.68 18.76
CA ARG A 154 -3.56 -0.25 18.09
C ARG A 154 -4.58 -1.39 18.02
N PRO A 155 -5.89 -1.08 18.03
CA PRO A 155 -6.92 -2.06 17.75
C PRO A 155 -6.66 -2.74 16.40
N ALA A 156 -6.76 -4.06 16.37
CA ALA A 156 -6.65 -4.80 15.13
C ALA A 156 -8.01 -4.88 14.44
N PHE A 157 -8.04 -4.47 13.17
CA PHE A 157 -9.22 -4.56 12.32
C PHE A 157 -8.93 -5.49 11.15
N THR A 158 -9.98 -6.15 10.66
CA THR A 158 -9.98 -6.86 9.38
C THR A 158 -10.98 -6.20 8.46
N TYR A 159 -10.76 -6.31 7.16
CA TYR A 159 -11.67 -5.84 6.12
C TYR A 159 -12.21 -7.03 5.35
N ASP A 160 -13.52 -7.07 5.15
CA ASP A 160 -14.22 -8.05 4.33
C ASP A 160 -15.40 -7.40 3.58
N GLN A 161 -16.28 -8.20 2.99
CA GLN A 161 -17.46 -7.71 2.26
C GLN A 161 -18.42 -6.85 3.08
N ASP A 162 -18.40 -6.99 4.40
CA ASP A 162 -19.24 -6.24 5.35
C ASP A 162 -18.53 -4.98 5.88
N GLY A 163 -17.28 -4.74 5.47
CA GLY A 163 -16.47 -3.59 5.83
C GLY A 163 -15.42 -3.87 6.92
N TRP A 164 -15.00 -2.83 7.62
CA TRP A 164 -14.01 -2.94 8.70
C TRP A 164 -14.63 -3.49 9.98
N THR A 165 -14.10 -4.59 10.47
CA THR A 165 -14.53 -5.23 11.73
C THR A 165 -13.38 -5.29 12.72
N PHE A 166 -13.63 -4.83 13.97
CA PHE A 166 -12.70 -4.98 15.07
C PHE A 166 -12.57 -6.45 15.48
N THR A 167 -11.36 -6.97 15.51
CA THR A 167 -11.10 -8.39 15.83
C THR A 167 -11.21 -8.75 17.31
N GLY A 168 -11.30 -7.75 18.18
CA GLY A 168 -11.22 -7.94 19.64
C GLY A 168 -9.78 -7.96 20.16
N GLU A 169 -8.79 -7.84 19.29
CA GLU A 169 -7.37 -7.89 19.62
C GLU A 169 -6.68 -6.55 19.36
N THR A 170 -5.47 -6.40 19.90
CA THR A 170 -4.57 -5.29 19.57
C THR A 170 -3.33 -5.83 18.87
N ARG A 171 -2.66 -4.98 18.10
CA ARG A 171 -1.38 -5.28 17.48
C ARG A 171 -0.41 -4.12 17.67
N MET A 172 0.88 -4.42 17.68
CA MET A 172 1.91 -3.41 17.64
C MET A 172 2.08 -2.91 16.21
N GLU A 173 1.99 -1.62 16.02
CA GLU A 173 2.08 -0.97 14.72
C GLU A 173 3.30 -0.06 14.65
N TYR A 174 4.19 -0.36 13.71
CA TYR A 174 5.35 0.44 13.39
C TYR A 174 4.92 1.61 12.51
N VAL A 175 5.16 2.85 12.95
CA VAL A 175 4.80 4.08 12.25
C VAL A 175 6.06 4.82 11.83
N ALA A 176 6.16 5.15 10.55
CA ALA A 176 7.26 5.87 9.96
C ALA A 176 6.79 7.05 9.12
N GLN A 177 7.62 8.05 8.96
CA GLN A 177 7.34 9.24 8.15
C GLN A 177 8.47 9.57 7.19
N LEU A 178 8.13 10.23 6.09
CA LEU A 178 9.04 10.84 5.14
C LEU A 178 8.54 12.25 4.80
N THR A 179 9.29 13.28 5.16
CA THR A 179 8.95 14.65 4.79
C THR A 179 9.53 15.02 3.43
N TYR A 180 8.90 15.98 2.73
CA TYR A 180 9.45 16.54 1.49
C TYR A 180 10.92 17.01 1.64
N ARG A 181 11.27 17.59 2.78
CA ARG A 181 12.64 18.04 3.06
C ARG A 181 13.64 16.88 3.11
N GLN A 182 13.29 15.79 3.77
CA GLN A 182 14.13 14.59 3.86
C GLN A 182 14.31 13.96 2.48
N TRP A 183 13.22 13.78 1.74
CA TRP A 183 13.25 13.25 0.38
C TRP A 183 14.12 14.10 -0.55
N ARG A 184 13.96 15.42 -0.56
CA ARG A 184 14.79 16.33 -1.38
C ARG A 184 16.27 16.31 -1.01
N ALA A 185 16.60 15.99 0.22
CA ALA A 185 18.00 15.86 0.66
C ALA A 185 18.66 14.57 0.18
N SER A 186 17.88 13.48 0.00
CA SER A 186 18.37 12.19 -0.51
C SER A 186 18.52 12.14 -2.03
N GLU A 187 17.87 13.05 -2.77
CA GLU A 187 17.97 13.17 -4.24
C GLU A 187 19.25 13.93 -4.72
N ARG A 188 20.07 14.41 -3.80
CA ARG A 188 21.35 15.10 -4.09
C ARG A 188 22.53 14.15 -4.00
#